data_eacb0fb0255615a73abf87e960c21bb2
#
_entry.id   eacb0fb0255615a73abf87e960c21bb2
#
_cell.length_a   1.000
_cell.length_b   1.000
_cell.length_c   1.000
_cell.angle_alpha   90.00
_cell.angle_beta   90.00
_cell.angle_gamma   90.00
#
_symmetry.space_group_name_H-M   'P 1'
#
loop_
_entity.id
_entity.type
_entity.pdbx_description
1 polymer ?
#
loop_
_entity_poly.entity_id
_entity_poly.type
_entity_poly.pdbx_seq_one_letter_code
_entity_poly.pdbx_strand_id
1 'polypeptide(L)'
;MVTSENKVQKQELIPKKERLWVIVAIILVALIMLWEVKGLLQLSLATLHSRQFEHTFKGFGSNARIALFFVLAYYVLLRVIRLPMLKGQAKVKKWLSTLLRFARRWHTPVAIIGIAFIILHTVAVFMHGFKFDFNNISGLLSLLVLLPVPISGLFRYQRMDRKWHLRSGVTFAVLFLIHSFL
;
A
#
# COMPACT_ATOMS: atom_id res chain seq x y z
N MET A 1 -49.81 -15.97 3.09
CA MET A 1 -48.87 -15.55 2.05
C MET A 1 -47.99 -14.45 2.63
N VAL A 2 -46.84 -14.80 3.21
CA VAL A 2 -45.94 -13.86 3.88
C VAL A 2 -44.85 -13.55 2.90
N THR A 3 -44.88 -12.35 2.29
CA THR A 3 -43.83 -11.84 1.44
C THR A 3 -42.64 -11.45 2.32
N SER A 4 -41.61 -12.30 2.37
CA SER A 4 -40.32 -11.99 2.96
C SER A 4 -39.62 -10.98 2.06
N GLU A 5 -39.74 -9.69 2.38
CA GLU A 5 -38.83 -8.65 1.79
C GLU A 5 -37.40 -9.01 2.15
N ASN A 6 -36.67 -9.55 1.18
CA ASN A 6 -35.23 -9.69 1.22
C ASN A 6 -34.61 -8.28 1.21
N LYS A 7 -34.42 -7.68 2.42
CA LYS A 7 -33.62 -6.49 2.58
C LYS A 7 -32.20 -6.82 2.12
N VAL A 8 -31.88 -6.49 0.87
CA VAL A 8 -30.51 -6.48 0.36
C VAL A 8 -29.73 -5.51 1.24
N GLN A 9 -29.03 -6.04 2.23
CA GLN A 9 -28.13 -5.26 3.08
C GLN A 9 -27.05 -4.68 2.17
N LYS A 10 -27.16 -3.38 1.86
CA LYS A 10 -26.17 -2.62 1.09
C LYS A 10 -24.85 -2.72 1.85
N GLN A 11 -23.94 -3.57 1.39
CA GLN A 11 -22.64 -3.75 2.02
C GLN A 11 -21.85 -2.45 1.88
N GLU A 12 -21.49 -1.83 3.00
CA GLU A 12 -20.69 -0.59 3.01
C GLU A 12 -19.30 -0.86 2.41
N LEU A 13 -18.81 0.05 1.57
CA LEU A 13 -17.47 -0.03 0.94
C LEU A 13 -16.34 -0.05 1.99
N ILE A 14 -16.54 0.64 3.10
CA ILE A 14 -15.58 0.68 4.22
C ILE A 14 -16.35 0.47 5.52
N PRO A 15 -15.95 -0.49 6.36
CA PRO A 15 -16.58 -0.72 7.65
C PRO A 15 -16.56 0.54 8.53
N LYS A 16 -17.64 0.86 9.23
CA LYS A 16 -17.76 2.06 10.09
C LYS A 16 -16.58 2.22 11.06
N LYS A 17 -16.07 1.10 11.61
CA LYS A 17 -14.94 1.08 12.55
C LYS A 17 -13.59 1.49 11.93
N GLU A 18 -13.43 1.34 10.62
CA GLU A 18 -12.19 1.66 9.90
C GLU A 18 -12.28 3.02 9.20
N ARG A 19 -13.51 3.53 8.96
CA ARG A 19 -13.79 4.73 8.18
C ARG A 19 -13.07 5.98 8.70
N LEU A 20 -13.05 6.18 10.02
CA LEU A 20 -12.38 7.33 10.63
C LEU A 20 -10.87 7.34 10.29
N TRP A 21 -10.20 6.20 10.48
CA TRP A 21 -8.76 6.09 10.21
C TRP A 21 -8.41 6.23 8.74
N VAL A 22 -9.27 5.77 7.85
CA VAL A 22 -9.13 5.96 6.41
C VAL A 22 -9.27 7.44 6.05
N ILE A 23 -10.27 8.14 6.61
CA ILE A 23 -10.45 9.59 6.39
C ILE A 23 -9.23 10.36 6.91
N VAL A 24 -8.77 10.06 8.12
CA VAL A 24 -7.57 10.69 8.70
C VAL A 24 -6.34 10.45 7.81
N ALA A 25 -6.15 9.22 7.31
CA ALA A 25 -5.05 8.93 6.40
C ALA A 25 -5.15 9.71 5.09
N ILE A 26 -6.34 9.84 4.51
CA ILE A 26 -6.57 10.64 3.28
C ILE A 26 -6.24 12.11 3.52
N ILE A 27 -6.71 12.70 4.64
CA ILE A 27 -6.43 14.10 4.97
C ILE A 27 -4.92 14.30 5.17
N LEU A 28 -4.27 13.42 5.93
CA LEU A 28 -2.83 13.49 6.15
C LEU A 28 -2.05 13.40 4.84
N VAL A 29 -2.41 12.45 3.98
CA VAL A 29 -1.80 12.30 2.65
C VAL A 29 -2.02 13.54 1.79
N ALA A 30 -3.23 14.11 1.78
CA ALA A 30 -3.51 15.33 1.02
C ALA A 30 -2.60 16.49 1.49
N LEU A 31 -2.42 16.67 2.80
CA LEU A 31 -1.54 17.69 3.35
C LEU A 31 -0.07 17.45 2.98
N ILE A 32 0.43 16.21 3.11
CA ILE A 32 1.79 15.85 2.73
C ILE A 32 2.00 16.09 1.22
N MET A 33 1.08 15.62 0.38
CA MET A 33 1.18 15.79 -1.07
C MET A 33 1.19 17.26 -1.48
N LEU A 34 0.32 18.09 -0.89
CA LEU A 34 0.30 19.54 -1.16
C LEU A 34 1.62 20.20 -0.75
N TRP A 35 2.17 19.84 0.41
CA TRP A 35 3.43 20.38 0.89
C TRP A 35 4.60 19.98 0.00
N GLU A 36 4.77 18.69 -0.25
CA GLU A 36 5.89 18.14 -1.02
C GLU A 36 5.83 18.56 -2.49
N VAL A 37 4.65 18.51 -3.14
CA VAL A 37 4.49 18.93 -4.53
C VAL A 37 4.79 20.42 -4.68
N LYS A 38 4.31 21.27 -3.76
CA LYS A 38 4.67 22.69 -3.75
C LYS A 38 6.18 22.89 -3.66
N GLY A 39 6.85 22.16 -2.76
CA GLY A 39 8.31 22.19 -2.63
C GLY A 39 9.01 21.77 -3.91
N LEU A 40 8.60 20.68 -4.52
CA LEU A 40 9.17 20.16 -5.77
C LEU A 40 9.02 21.15 -6.94
N LEU A 41 7.88 21.82 -7.06
CA LEU A 41 7.61 22.79 -8.14
C LEU A 41 8.44 24.09 -8.01
N GLN A 42 9.00 24.39 -6.83
CA GLN A 42 9.84 25.56 -6.59
C GLN A 42 11.33 25.30 -6.83
N LEU A 43 11.74 24.06 -7.10
CA LEU A 43 13.13 23.71 -7.31
C LEU A 43 13.61 24.17 -8.70
N SER A 44 14.84 24.70 -8.75
CA SER A 44 15.51 25.00 -10.01
C SER A 44 15.96 23.72 -10.73
N LEU A 45 16.12 23.78 -12.05
CA LEU A 45 16.63 22.65 -12.83
C LEU A 45 17.98 22.15 -12.33
N ALA A 46 18.87 23.05 -11.93
CA ALA A 46 20.17 22.69 -11.35
C ALA A 46 20.01 21.87 -10.06
N THR A 47 19.06 22.25 -9.21
CA THR A 47 18.76 21.51 -7.96
C THR A 47 18.17 20.14 -8.26
N LEU A 48 17.25 20.04 -9.23
CA LEU A 48 16.62 18.77 -9.62
C LEU A 48 17.64 17.72 -10.09
N HIS A 49 18.76 18.14 -10.72
CA HIS A 49 19.82 17.23 -11.17
C HIS A 49 20.95 17.04 -10.14
N SER A 50 20.79 17.57 -8.92
CA SER A 50 21.78 17.48 -7.85
C SER A 50 21.73 16.15 -7.11
N ARG A 51 22.86 15.75 -6.51
CA ARG A 51 22.93 14.60 -5.58
C ARG A 51 22.03 14.78 -4.35
N GLN A 52 21.84 16.02 -3.91
CA GLN A 52 20.96 16.32 -2.77
C GLN A 52 19.52 15.97 -3.09
N PHE A 53 19.03 16.28 -4.29
CA PHE A 53 17.70 15.91 -4.72
C PHE A 53 17.56 14.38 -4.89
N GLU A 54 18.63 13.70 -5.32
CA GLU A 54 18.67 12.24 -5.35
C GLU A 54 18.40 11.61 -3.97
N HIS A 55 18.97 12.18 -2.91
CA HIS A 55 18.66 11.74 -1.53
C HIS A 55 17.20 11.97 -1.16
N THR A 56 16.59 13.07 -1.62
CA THR A 56 15.18 13.36 -1.34
C THR A 56 14.25 12.31 -1.94
N PHE A 57 14.39 11.99 -3.23
CA PHE A 57 13.51 10.99 -3.83
C PHE A 57 13.77 9.56 -3.34
N LYS A 58 15.02 9.23 -3.00
CA LYS A 58 15.35 7.98 -2.30
C LYS A 58 14.71 7.93 -0.91
N GLY A 59 14.58 9.06 -0.23
CA GLY A 59 13.84 9.20 1.02
C GLY A 59 12.37 8.85 0.87
N PHE A 60 11.69 9.36 -0.17
CA PHE A 60 10.32 8.98 -0.48
C PHE A 60 10.18 7.48 -0.75
N GLY A 61 11.09 6.89 -1.53
CA GLY A 61 11.14 5.45 -1.78
C GLY A 61 11.34 4.63 -0.51
N SER A 62 12.17 5.09 0.42
CA SER A 62 12.40 4.43 1.72
C SER A 62 11.15 4.46 2.60
N ASN A 63 10.44 5.60 2.66
CA ASN A 63 9.18 5.71 3.40
C ASN A 63 8.08 4.82 2.79
N ALA A 64 7.99 4.79 1.46
CA ALA A 64 7.10 3.87 0.74
C ALA A 64 7.40 2.41 1.09
N ARG A 65 8.69 2.03 1.12
CA ARG A 65 9.15 0.68 1.44
C ARG A 65 8.71 0.25 2.84
N ILE A 66 8.90 1.11 3.86
CA ILE A 66 8.46 0.84 5.23
C ILE A 66 6.95 0.61 5.29
N ALA A 67 6.17 1.49 4.66
CA ALA A 67 4.72 1.36 4.60
C ALA A 67 4.28 0.05 3.92
N LEU A 68 4.92 -0.30 2.79
CA LEU A 68 4.62 -1.52 2.04
C LEU A 68 4.98 -2.80 2.82
N PHE A 69 6.10 -2.83 3.54
CA PHE A 69 6.42 -3.97 4.41
C PHE A 69 5.37 -4.16 5.49
N PHE A 70 4.85 -3.08 6.07
CA PHE A 70 3.75 -3.18 7.03
C PHE A 70 2.48 -3.75 6.38
N VAL A 71 2.14 -3.29 5.17
CA VAL A 71 1.00 -3.79 4.40
C VAL A 71 1.15 -5.28 4.08
N LEU A 72 2.35 -5.72 3.66
CA LEU A 72 2.67 -7.11 3.37
C LEU A 72 2.67 -7.99 4.63
N ALA A 73 3.05 -7.44 5.78
CA ALA A 73 3.04 -8.15 7.07
C ALA A 73 1.67 -8.76 7.39
N TYR A 74 0.57 -8.09 7.02
CA TYR A 74 -0.78 -8.66 7.17
C TYR A 74 -0.93 -10.00 6.44
N TYR A 75 -0.45 -10.07 5.19
CA TYR A 75 -0.54 -11.29 4.39
C TYR A 75 0.38 -12.40 4.94
N VAL A 76 1.61 -12.03 5.33
CA VAL A 76 2.57 -12.97 5.93
C VAL A 76 2.00 -13.55 7.23
N LEU A 77 1.51 -12.72 8.14
CA LEU A 77 0.89 -13.15 9.39
C LEU A 77 -0.31 -14.08 9.15
N LEU A 78 -1.13 -13.75 8.13
CA LEU A 78 -2.27 -14.60 7.76
C LEU A 78 -1.83 -15.98 7.26
N ARG A 79 -0.70 -16.09 6.59
CA ARG A 79 -0.12 -17.37 6.15
C ARG A 79 0.51 -18.11 7.31
N VAL A 80 1.33 -17.43 8.10
CA VAL A 80 2.05 -18.01 9.25
C VAL A 80 1.09 -18.66 10.25
N ILE A 81 -0.03 -17.98 10.59
CA ILE A 81 -0.98 -18.52 11.58
C ILE A 81 -1.67 -19.82 11.13
N ARG A 82 -1.64 -20.11 9.82
CA ARG A 82 -2.22 -21.33 9.22
C ARG A 82 -1.21 -22.47 9.09
N LEU A 83 0.05 -22.24 9.42
CA LEU A 83 1.06 -23.29 9.32
C LEU A 83 0.76 -24.44 10.29
N PRO A 84 0.91 -25.70 9.83
CA PRO A 84 0.66 -26.89 10.66
C PRO A 84 1.58 -26.96 11.87
N MET A 85 2.80 -26.39 11.80
CA MET A 85 3.75 -26.32 12.92
C MET A 85 3.20 -25.59 14.15
N LEU A 86 2.19 -24.73 13.99
CA LEU A 86 1.54 -24.04 15.10
C LEU A 86 0.35 -24.81 15.71
N LYS A 87 0.10 -26.05 15.26
CA LYS A 87 -0.88 -26.93 15.90
C LYS A 87 -0.39 -27.24 17.32
N GLY A 88 -1.26 -26.99 18.33
CA GLY A 88 -0.91 -27.16 19.75
C GLY A 88 -0.31 -25.95 20.45
N GLN A 89 0.19 -24.94 19.73
CA GLN A 89 0.80 -23.74 20.31
C GLN A 89 -0.21 -22.61 20.54
N ALA A 90 -1.13 -22.80 21.51
CA ALA A 90 -2.23 -21.87 21.75
C ALA A 90 -1.76 -20.42 22.08
N LYS A 91 -0.69 -20.28 22.89
CA LYS A 91 -0.13 -18.97 23.28
C LYS A 91 0.40 -18.20 22.05
N VAL A 92 1.19 -18.87 21.19
CA VAL A 92 1.74 -18.27 19.98
C VAL A 92 0.62 -17.87 19.01
N LYS A 93 -0.37 -18.73 18.80
CA LYS A 93 -1.53 -18.40 17.96
C LYS A 93 -2.32 -17.21 18.49
N LYS A 94 -2.50 -17.11 19.81
CA LYS A 94 -3.19 -15.96 20.42
C LYS A 94 -2.44 -14.66 20.15
N TRP A 95 -1.12 -14.65 20.31
CA TRP A 95 -0.26 -13.50 20.04
C TRP A 95 -0.30 -13.11 18.55
N LEU A 96 -0.07 -14.06 17.64
CA LEU A 96 -0.16 -13.85 16.20
C LEU A 96 -1.53 -13.34 15.76
N SER A 97 -2.62 -13.83 16.37
CA SER A 97 -3.98 -13.36 16.09
C SER A 97 -4.18 -11.90 16.51
N THR A 98 -3.53 -11.46 17.58
CA THR A 98 -3.57 -10.06 18.01
C THR A 98 -2.81 -9.16 17.04
N LEU A 99 -1.61 -9.56 16.62
CA LEU A 99 -0.85 -8.87 15.58
C LEU A 99 -1.62 -8.81 14.25
N LEU A 100 -2.25 -9.91 13.86
CA LEU A 100 -3.04 -9.97 12.64
C LEU A 100 -4.24 -9.00 12.68
N ARG A 101 -4.93 -8.88 13.83
CA ARG A 101 -6.01 -7.89 14.01
C ARG A 101 -5.49 -6.46 13.90
N PHE A 102 -4.34 -6.19 14.51
CA PHE A 102 -3.69 -4.89 14.41
C PHE A 102 -3.31 -4.58 12.97
N ALA A 103 -2.55 -5.45 12.30
CA ALA A 103 -2.15 -5.28 10.91
C ALA A 103 -3.37 -5.12 9.97
N ARG A 104 -4.46 -5.88 10.19
CA ARG A 104 -5.69 -5.75 9.41
C ARG A 104 -6.32 -4.37 9.56
N ARG A 105 -6.39 -3.83 10.79
CA ARG A 105 -6.99 -2.52 11.07
C ARG A 105 -6.25 -1.39 10.36
N TRP A 106 -4.91 -1.48 10.35
CA TRP A 106 -4.04 -0.44 9.81
C TRP A 106 -3.65 -0.65 8.34
N HIS A 107 -4.00 -1.80 7.77
CA HIS A 107 -3.64 -2.14 6.38
C HIS A 107 -4.06 -1.05 5.38
N THR A 108 -5.32 -0.63 5.41
CA THR A 108 -5.83 0.37 4.46
C THR A 108 -5.26 1.77 4.71
N PRO A 109 -5.24 2.33 5.93
CA PRO A 109 -4.60 3.62 6.19
C PRO A 109 -3.13 3.65 5.78
N VAL A 110 -2.35 2.64 6.14
CA VAL A 110 -0.92 2.57 5.80
C VAL A 110 -0.70 2.37 4.30
N ALA A 111 -1.57 1.61 3.62
CA ALA A 111 -1.51 1.46 2.17
C ALA A 111 -1.74 2.81 1.45
N ILE A 112 -2.68 3.64 1.92
CA ILE A 112 -2.93 4.99 1.38
C ILE A 112 -1.67 5.86 1.51
N ILE A 113 -1.03 5.86 2.68
CA ILE A 113 0.22 6.59 2.94
C ILE A 113 1.35 6.06 2.04
N GLY A 114 1.49 4.73 1.94
CA GLY A 114 2.49 4.09 1.09
C GLY A 114 2.34 4.47 -0.39
N ILE A 115 1.10 4.48 -0.90
CA ILE A 115 0.81 4.89 -2.29
C ILE A 115 1.19 6.36 -2.51
N ALA A 116 0.92 7.26 -1.56
CA ALA A 116 1.31 8.65 -1.66
C ALA A 116 2.85 8.81 -1.79
N PHE A 117 3.62 8.10 -0.96
CA PHE A 117 5.07 8.12 -1.07
C PHE A 117 5.59 7.49 -2.37
N ILE A 118 4.92 6.46 -2.91
CA ILE A 118 5.24 5.91 -4.23
C ILE A 118 5.03 6.96 -5.32
N ILE A 119 3.91 7.70 -5.27
CA ILE A 119 3.62 8.76 -6.24
C ILE A 119 4.68 9.86 -6.14
N LEU A 120 5.01 10.34 -4.93
CA LEU A 120 6.05 11.35 -4.72
C LEU A 120 7.42 10.86 -5.23
N HIS A 121 7.79 9.61 -4.91
CA HIS A 121 9.02 8.99 -5.40
C HIS A 121 9.06 8.96 -6.92
N THR A 122 7.98 8.49 -7.55
CA THR A 122 7.88 8.40 -9.01
C THR A 122 7.98 9.77 -9.67
N VAL A 123 7.23 10.76 -9.20
CA VAL A 123 7.27 12.13 -9.73
C VAL A 123 8.69 12.69 -9.60
N ALA A 124 9.33 12.55 -8.45
CA ALA A 124 10.67 13.07 -8.21
C ALA A 124 11.73 12.36 -9.07
N VAL A 125 11.61 11.03 -9.32
CA VAL A 125 12.48 10.30 -10.26
C VAL A 125 12.34 10.85 -11.68
N PHE A 126 11.12 11.12 -12.15
CA PHE A 126 10.90 11.72 -13.47
C PHE A 126 11.44 13.15 -13.55
N MET A 127 11.30 13.94 -12.49
CA MET A 127 11.87 15.31 -12.42
C MET A 127 13.39 15.30 -12.38
N HIS A 128 14.02 14.31 -11.76
CA HIS A 128 15.48 14.15 -11.73
C HIS A 128 16.05 13.74 -13.10
N GLY A 129 15.25 13.09 -13.94
CA GLY A 129 15.63 12.53 -15.23
C GLY A 129 15.57 11.00 -15.22
N PHE A 130 14.52 10.47 -15.83
CA PHE A 130 14.32 9.03 -15.94
C PHE A 130 15.40 8.38 -16.81
N LYS A 131 16.06 7.36 -16.29
CA LYS A 131 17.07 6.56 -17.03
C LYS A 131 16.46 5.20 -17.37
N PHE A 132 16.75 4.68 -18.57
CA PHE A 132 16.34 3.35 -18.99
C PHE A 132 17.32 2.28 -18.44
N ASP A 133 17.41 2.19 -17.12
CA ASP A 133 18.16 1.16 -16.40
C ASP A 133 17.21 0.16 -15.75
N PHE A 134 17.79 -0.95 -15.28
CA PHE A 134 17.02 -2.04 -14.66
C PHE A 134 16.20 -1.55 -13.46
N ASN A 135 16.77 -0.66 -12.65
CA ASN A 135 16.10 -0.17 -11.45
C ASN A 135 14.86 0.65 -11.79
N ASN A 136 14.98 1.62 -12.70
CA ASN A 136 13.85 2.46 -13.09
C ASN A 136 12.76 1.67 -13.85
N ILE A 137 13.17 0.71 -14.72
CA ILE A 137 12.22 -0.13 -15.45
C ILE A 137 11.48 -1.06 -14.49
N SER A 138 12.17 -1.71 -13.54
CA SER A 138 11.52 -2.57 -12.54
C SER A 138 10.58 -1.79 -11.63
N GLY A 139 10.94 -0.54 -11.28
CA GLY A 139 10.08 0.37 -10.54
C GLY A 139 8.82 0.75 -11.33
N LEU A 140 8.95 1.07 -12.60
CA LEU A 140 7.82 1.40 -13.49
C LEU A 140 6.88 0.19 -13.66
N LEU A 141 7.41 -1.01 -13.85
CA LEU A 141 6.61 -2.24 -13.90
C LEU A 141 5.87 -2.48 -12.59
N SER A 142 6.54 -2.28 -11.45
CA SER A 142 5.91 -2.37 -10.13
C SER A 142 4.76 -1.39 -9.97
N LEU A 143 4.95 -0.14 -10.43
CA LEU A 143 3.91 0.90 -10.41
C LEU A 143 2.70 0.50 -11.25
N LEU A 144 2.90 -0.02 -12.48
CA LEU A 144 1.81 -0.46 -13.35
C LEU A 144 0.99 -1.57 -12.71
N VAL A 145 1.65 -2.55 -12.08
CA VAL A 145 0.97 -3.65 -11.38
C VAL A 145 0.31 -3.18 -10.08
N LEU A 146 0.79 -2.09 -9.48
CA LEU A 146 0.15 -1.50 -8.30
C LEU A 146 -1.22 -0.90 -8.62
N LEU A 147 -1.45 -0.33 -9.82
CA LEU A 147 -2.68 0.38 -10.16
C LEU A 147 -3.98 -0.39 -9.86
N PRO A 148 -4.13 -1.67 -10.24
CA PRO A 148 -5.34 -2.44 -9.93
C PRO A 148 -5.47 -2.83 -8.45
N VAL A 149 -4.39 -2.77 -7.65
CA VAL A 149 -4.40 -3.24 -6.25
C VAL A 149 -5.34 -2.42 -5.36
N PRO A 150 -5.25 -1.06 -5.29
CA PRO A 150 -6.16 -0.28 -4.47
C PRO A 150 -7.60 -0.34 -4.97
N ILE A 151 -7.83 -0.40 -6.29
CA ILE A 151 -9.16 -0.50 -6.88
C ILE A 151 -9.82 -1.82 -6.46
N SER A 152 -9.15 -2.95 -6.66
CA SER A 152 -9.64 -4.27 -6.22
C SER A 152 -9.78 -4.37 -4.71
N GLY A 153 -8.97 -3.61 -3.95
CA GLY A 153 -9.04 -3.51 -2.50
C GLY A 153 -10.34 -2.86 -2.00
N LEU A 154 -10.85 -1.83 -2.69
CA LEU A 154 -12.14 -1.20 -2.37
C LEU A 154 -13.31 -2.18 -2.56
N PHE A 155 -13.29 -2.99 -3.63
CA PHE A 155 -14.33 -3.98 -3.91
C PHE A 155 -14.21 -5.26 -3.07
N ARG A 156 -13.12 -5.43 -2.32
CA ARG A 156 -12.91 -6.58 -1.43
C ARG A 156 -14.04 -6.77 -0.41
N TYR A 157 -14.61 -5.69 0.08
CA TYR A 157 -15.71 -5.72 1.05
C TYR A 157 -17.03 -6.18 0.42
N GLN A 158 -17.19 -6.00 -0.88
CA GLN A 158 -18.34 -6.48 -1.64
C GLN A 158 -18.22 -7.94 -2.10
N ARG A 159 -17.19 -8.67 -1.65
CA ARG A 159 -16.87 -10.07 -2.03
C ARG A 159 -16.60 -10.30 -3.52
N MET A 160 -16.65 -9.26 -4.37
CA MET A 160 -16.58 -9.41 -5.81
C MET A 160 -15.17 -9.72 -6.31
N ASP A 161 -14.09 -9.22 -5.67
CA ASP A 161 -12.74 -9.30 -6.24
C ASP A 161 -11.61 -9.70 -5.29
N ARG A 162 -11.93 -10.50 -4.26
CA ARG A 162 -10.91 -10.94 -3.30
C ARG A 162 -9.73 -11.70 -3.95
N LYS A 163 -10.02 -12.47 -5.01
CA LYS A 163 -8.98 -13.24 -5.73
C LYS A 163 -8.07 -12.31 -6.56
N TRP A 164 -8.66 -11.30 -7.20
CA TRP A 164 -7.93 -10.32 -7.99
C TRP A 164 -7.02 -9.47 -7.12
N HIS A 165 -7.53 -8.92 -6.01
CA HIS A 165 -6.71 -8.17 -5.06
C HIS A 165 -5.54 -8.99 -4.53
N LEU A 166 -5.74 -10.28 -4.23
CA LEU A 166 -4.66 -11.15 -3.77
C LEU A 166 -3.63 -11.39 -4.88
N ARG A 167 -4.08 -11.71 -6.10
CA ARG A 167 -3.16 -12.01 -7.23
C ARG A 167 -2.34 -10.78 -7.60
N SER A 168 -2.99 -9.63 -7.85
CA SER A 168 -2.31 -8.38 -8.18
C SER A 168 -1.39 -7.92 -7.04
N GLY A 169 -1.83 -8.05 -5.78
CA GLY A 169 -1.03 -7.72 -4.61
C GLY A 169 0.22 -8.59 -4.46
N VAL A 170 0.13 -9.89 -4.73
CA VAL A 170 1.31 -10.80 -4.71
C VAL A 170 2.25 -10.48 -5.86
N THR A 171 1.73 -10.28 -7.09
CA THR A 171 2.57 -9.90 -8.24
C THR A 171 3.27 -8.56 -7.98
N PHE A 172 2.55 -7.58 -7.46
CA PHE A 172 3.14 -6.30 -7.04
C PHE A 172 4.22 -6.51 -5.99
N ALA A 173 3.98 -7.35 -4.95
CA ALA A 173 4.95 -7.60 -3.90
C ALA A 173 6.26 -8.19 -4.45
N VAL A 174 6.18 -9.12 -5.41
CA VAL A 174 7.38 -9.69 -6.04
C VAL A 174 8.16 -8.62 -6.81
N LEU A 175 7.49 -7.85 -7.66
CA LEU A 175 8.14 -6.77 -8.43
C LEU A 175 8.70 -5.68 -7.52
N PHE A 176 7.97 -5.31 -6.47
CA PHE A 176 8.42 -4.36 -5.46
C PHE A 176 9.70 -4.84 -4.75
N LEU A 177 9.78 -6.14 -4.38
CA LEU A 177 10.98 -6.70 -3.76
C LEU A 177 12.17 -6.68 -4.74
N ILE A 178 11.93 -7.04 -6.00
CA ILE A 178 12.95 -6.96 -7.06
C ILE A 178 13.47 -5.52 -7.16
N HIS A 179 12.58 -4.54 -7.35
CA HIS A 179 12.95 -3.12 -7.44
C HIS A 179 13.65 -2.57 -6.19
N SER A 180 13.30 -3.07 -5.00
CA SER A 180 13.83 -2.54 -3.74
C SER A 180 15.20 -3.09 -3.34
N PHE A 181 15.61 -4.24 -3.87
CA PHE A 181 16.80 -4.96 -3.42
C PHE A 181 17.78 -5.35 -4.54
N LEU A 182 17.39 -5.22 -5.79
CA LEU A 182 18.26 -5.40 -6.97
C LEU A 182 18.48 -4.07 -7.69
#